data_f09886f964021fdb5fd96a3607b84023
#
_entry.id   f09886f964021fdb5fd96a3607b84023
#
_cell.length_a   1.000
_cell.length_b   1.000
_cell.length_c   1.000
_cell.angle_alpha   90.00
_cell.angle_beta   90.00
_cell.angle_gamma   90.00
#
_symmetry.space_group_name_H-M   'P 1'
#
loop_
_entity.id
_entity.type
_entity.pdbx_description
1 polymer ?
#
loop_
_entity_poly.entity_id
_entity_poly.type
_entity_poly.pdbx_seq_one_letter_code
_entity_poly.pdbx_strand_id
1 'polypeptide(L)'
;KLQKSTPYDVFMLENDYIGSFVLGISLNDAWMKDFRTSHTPAVLFDNDIKGNPAVASVGVDNNEGMELAVEYLKSLGHKKIGYLSGALGSQVFLLRHRAFYGALKQNGLSSDPQLSGSSYYISECIQKHLPRLLDRGVTAIVCSHDQLANAALVQLKELGKRVPEELSIIGFDDLPISPYTDPPLTTIRQDRPKLGKCGYYALDSLLNDVPIGTILLHSQLVMRGSCGPI
;
A
#
# COMPACT_ATOMS: atom_id res chain seq x y z
N LYS A 1 9.50 -4.82 -20.29
CA LYS A 1 10.35 -4.35 -19.16
C LYS A 1 11.46 -3.54 -19.74
N LEU A 2 11.49 -2.22 -19.48
CA LEU A 2 12.66 -1.40 -19.74
C LEU A 2 13.87 -2.05 -19.07
N GLN A 3 14.92 -2.34 -19.85
CA GLN A 3 16.22 -2.72 -19.27
C GLN A 3 16.79 -1.44 -18.62
N LYS A 4 16.63 -1.31 -17.32
CA LYS A 4 17.12 -0.15 -16.55
C LYS A 4 18.63 -0.23 -16.30
N SER A 5 19.39 -0.60 -17.34
CA SER A 5 20.85 -0.54 -17.35
C SER A 5 21.37 0.87 -17.65
N THR A 6 20.56 1.70 -18.33
CA THR A 6 20.89 3.09 -18.63
C THR A 6 20.53 3.97 -17.44
N PRO A 7 21.41 4.85 -16.94
CA PRO A 7 21.10 5.84 -15.91
C PRO A 7 19.88 6.70 -16.30
N TYR A 8 19.10 7.14 -15.32
CA TYR A 8 17.83 7.84 -15.54
C TYR A 8 18.01 9.08 -16.44
N ASP A 9 18.92 9.99 -16.12
CA ASP A 9 19.12 11.22 -16.89
C ASP A 9 19.58 10.94 -18.34
N VAL A 10 20.40 9.90 -18.55
CA VAL A 10 20.82 9.47 -19.88
C VAL A 10 19.62 8.93 -20.68
N PHE A 11 18.80 8.09 -20.05
CA PHE A 11 17.58 7.58 -20.68
C PHE A 11 16.63 8.72 -21.09
N MET A 12 16.45 9.72 -20.23
CA MET A 12 15.58 10.87 -20.51
C MET A 12 16.12 11.69 -21.69
N LEU A 13 17.44 11.95 -21.71
CA LEU A 13 18.11 12.68 -22.78
C LEU A 13 18.04 11.95 -24.12
N GLU A 14 18.32 10.65 -24.16
CA GLU A 14 18.29 9.83 -25.38
C GLU A 14 16.89 9.75 -26.02
N ASN A 15 15.83 10.00 -25.25
CA ASN A 15 14.44 9.94 -25.72
C ASN A 15 13.77 11.32 -25.80
N ASP A 16 14.52 12.41 -25.66
CA ASP A 16 14.01 13.79 -25.66
C ASP A 16 12.88 14.04 -24.65
N TYR A 17 12.93 13.36 -23.48
CA TYR A 17 11.97 13.55 -22.41
C TYR A 17 12.42 14.65 -21.45
N ILE A 18 11.52 15.59 -21.14
CA ILE A 18 11.80 16.74 -20.25
C ILE A 18 11.43 16.44 -18.78
N GLY A 19 10.70 15.36 -18.52
CA GLY A 19 10.28 14.94 -17.16
C GLY A 19 9.49 13.65 -17.21
N SER A 20 9.27 13.02 -16.05
CA SER A 20 8.57 11.73 -16.00
C SER A 20 7.67 11.55 -14.78
N PHE A 21 6.66 10.69 -14.95
CA PHE A 21 5.94 10.03 -13.87
C PHE A 21 6.46 8.62 -13.68
N VAL A 22 6.81 8.27 -12.46
CA VAL A 22 7.42 6.98 -12.12
C VAL A 22 6.50 6.21 -11.17
N LEU A 23 6.00 5.06 -11.62
CA LEU A 23 5.11 4.18 -10.87
C LEU A 23 5.68 2.77 -10.79
N GLY A 24 5.40 2.07 -9.68
CA GLY A 24 5.73 0.66 -9.55
C GLY A 24 7.22 0.32 -9.51
N ILE A 25 8.07 1.27 -9.12
CA ILE A 25 9.50 1.06 -8.98
C ILE A 25 9.82 0.38 -7.64
N SER A 26 10.76 -0.56 -7.65
CA SER A 26 11.24 -1.26 -6.45
C SER A 26 12.35 -0.46 -5.76
N LEU A 27 12.49 -0.62 -4.44
CA LEU A 27 13.60 -0.02 -3.67
C LEU A 27 14.99 -0.45 -4.16
N ASN A 28 15.09 -1.63 -4.77
CA ASN A 28 16.35 -2.16 -5.32
C ASN A 28 16.58 -1.78 -6.79
N ASP A 29 15.70 -1.00 -7.37
CA ASP A 29 15.84 -0.53 -8.75
C ASP A 29 17.02 0.44 -8.87
N ALA A 30 17.77 0.35 -9.97
CA ALA A 30 18.93 1.21 -10.20
C ALA A 30 18.56 2.70 -10.18
N TRP A 31 17.42 3.05 -10.79
CA TRP A 31 16.93 4.43 -10.83
C TRP A 31 16.62 5.03 -9.46
N MET A 32 16.34 4.21 -8.44
CA MET A 32 16.17 4.72 -7.07
C MET A 32 17.45 5.37 -6.52
N LYS A 33 18.62 4.97 -7.02
CA LYS A 33 19.88 5.66 -6.70
C LYS A 33 20.05 6.92 -7.54
N ASP A 34 19.71 6.82 -8.85
CA ASP A 34 19.86 7.93 -9.77
C ASP A 34 18.98 9.13 -9.38
N PHE A 35 17.75 8.90 -8.92
CA PHE A 35 16.87 9.97 -8.42
C PHE A 35 17.42 10.78 -7.25
N ARG A 36 18.48 10.34 -6.59
CA ARG A 36 19.13 11.13 -5.54
C ARG A 36 19.97 12.29 -6.09
N THR A 37 20.42 12.16 -7.32
CA THR A 37 21.35 13.10 -7.97
C THR A 37 20.90 13.52 -9.36
N SER A 38 19.76 13.03 -9.84
CA SER A 38 19.19 13.39 -11.13
C SER A 38 18.91 14.88 -11.24
N HIS A 39 19.10 15.41 -12.43
CA HIS A 39 18.75 16.79 -12.79
C HIS A 39 17.45 16.85 -13.62
N THR A 40 17.00 15.74 -14.18
CA THR A 40 15.76 15.67 -14.94
C THR A 40 14.55 15.52 -14.01
N PRO A 41 13.52 16.39 -14.14
CA PRO A 41 12.33 16.35 -13.31
C PRO A 41 11.65 14.98 -13.27
N ALA A 42 11.35 14.50 -12.07
CA ALA A 42 10.61 13.25 -11.86
C ALA A 42 9.59 13.36 -10.72
N VAL A 43 8.41 12.78 -10.93
CA VAL A 43 7.41 12.58 -9.88
C VAL A 43 7.27 11.11 -9.60
N LEU A 44 7.62 10.70 -8.38
CA LEU A 44 7.55 9.32 -7.91
C LEU A 44 6.21 9.09 -7.21
N PHE A 45 5.44 8.10 -7.68
CA PHE A 45 4.23 7.66 -6.96
C PHE A 45 4.58 6.51 -6.02
N ASP A 46 4.10 6.62 -4.77
CA ASP A 46 4.30 5.62 -3.71
C ASP A 46 5.78 5.33 -3.36
N ASN A 47 6.69 6.20 -3.82
CA ASN A 47 8.10 6.18 -3.47
C ASN A 47 8.54 7.57 -3.04
N ASP A 48 9.54 7.64 -2.16
CA ASP A 48 10.04 8.90 -1.60
C ASP A 48 11.57 8.97 -1.71
N ILE A 49 12.05 10.06 -2.29
CA ILE A 49 13.45 10.45 -2.33
C ILE A 49 13.58 11.82 -1.70
N LYS A 50 14.42 11.93 -0.68
CA LYS A 50 14.64 13.21 0.03
C LYS A 50 15.88 13.91 -0.48
N GLY A 51 15.81 15.25 -0.51
CA GLY A 51 16.97 16.11 -0.73
C GLY A 51 17.31 16.41 -2.18
N ASN A 52 16.58 15.86 -3.16
CA ASN A 52 16.78 16.26 -4.56
C ASN A 52 15.65 17.22 -5.01
N PRO A 53 15.97 18.50 -5.36
CA PRO A 53 14.99 19.48 -5.79
C PRO A 53 14.31 19.15 -7.15
N ALA A 54 14.91 18.29 -7.97
CA ALA A 54 14.34 17.86 -9.25
C ALA A 54 13.36 16.67 -9.11
N VAL A 55 13.18 16.13 -7.89
CA VAL A 55 12.34 14.95 -7.66
C VAL A 55 11.26 15.25 -6.63
N ALA A 56 10.01 15.08 -7.02
CA ALA A 56 8.86 15.13 -6.12
C ALA A 56 8.31 13.72 -5.84
N SER A 57 7.64 13.58 -4.71
CA SER A 57 6.96 12.34 -4.31
C SER A 57 5.48 12.62 -4.08
N VAL A 58 4.62 11.75 -4.60
CA VAL A 58 3.17 11.84 -4.40
C VAL A 58 2.64 10.49 -3.94
N GLY A 59 1.86 10.50 -2.87
CA GLY A 59 1.28 9.27 -2.30
C GLY A 59 0.17 9.58 -1.31
N VAL A 60 -0.19 8.57 -0.52
CA VAL A 60 -1.12 8.72 0.61
C VAL A 60 -0.40 8.57 1.93
N ASP A 61 -0.98 9.12 3.00
CA ASP A 61 -0.49 8.86 4.34
C ASP A 61 -0.82 7.42 4.74
N ASN A 62 0.18 6.55 4.61
CA ASN A 62 0.06 5.15 4.97
C ASN A 62 -0.08 4.94 6.50
N ASN A 63 0.44 5.87 7.33
CA ASN A 63 0.28 5.78 8.78
C ASN A 63 -1.19 6.03 9.14
N GLU A 64 -1.77 7.12 8.65
CA GLU A 64 -3.20 7.42 8.83
C GLU A 64 -4.08 6.27 8.34
N GLY A 65 -3.81 5.73 7.15
CA GLY A 65 -4.59 4.62 6.61
C GLY A 65 -4.55 3.36 7.47
N MET A 66 -3.39 2.98 7.98
CA MET A 66 -3.27 1.81 8.86
C MET A 66 -3.83 2.06 10.26
N GLU A 67 -3.73 3.29 10.78
CA GLU A 67 -4.36 3.69 12.03
C GLU A 67 -5.88 3.57 11.95
N LEU A 68 -6.50 4.13 10.90
CA LEU A 68 -7.94 3.99 10.64
C LEU A 68 -8.38 2.52 10.59
N ALA A 69 -7.62 1.65 9.91
CA ALA A 69 -7.95 0.24 9.80
C ALA A 69 -7.88 -0.48 11.17
N VAL A 70 -6.81 -0.25 11.94
CA VAL A 70 -6.61 -0.89 13.24
C VAL A 70 -7.59 -0.37 14.28
N GLU A 71 -7.84 0.93 14.35
CA GLU A 71 -8.82 1.54 15.25
C GLU A 71 -10.24 1.01 14.99
N TYR A 72 -10.62 0.91 13.72
CA TYR A 72 -11.91 0.37 13.35
C TYR A 72 -12.06 -1.09 13.80
N LEU A 73 -11.09 -1.97 13.53
CA LEU A 73 -11.13 -3.35 13.98
C LEU A 73 -11.14 -3.46 15.52
N LYS A 74 -10.37 -2.62 16.19
CA LYS A 74 -10.39 -2.55 17.66
C LYS A 74 -11.77 -2.12 18.19
N SER A 75 -12.44 -1.17 17.56
CA SER A 75 -13.79 -0.73 17.93
C SER A 75 -14.83 -1.85 17.79
N LEU A 76 -14.60 -2.82 16.90
CA LEU A 76 -15.40 -4.03 16.72
C LEU A 76 -15.03 -5.17 17.72
N GLY A 77 -14.05 -4.93 18.59
CA GLY A 77 -13.64 -5.90 19.63
C GLY A 77 -12.41 -6.73 19.26
N HIS A 78 -11.88 -6.63 18.03
CA HIS A 78 -10.72 -7.42 17.61
C HIS A 78 -9.46 -7.05 18.41
N LYS A 79 -8.82 -8.07 19.00
CA LYS A 79 -7.56 -7.92 19.76
C LYS A 79 -6.37 -8.60 19.07
N LYS A 80 -6.63 -9.60 18.25
CA LYS A 80 -5.62 -10.40 17.57
C LYS A 80 -5.78 -10.22 16.06
N ILE A 81 -5.06 -9.24 15.54
CA ILE A 81 -5.16 -8.78 14.14
C ILE A 81 -3.94 -9.27 13.37
N GLY A 82 -4.18 -9.95 12.25
CA GLY A 82 -3.14 -10.39 11.32
C GLY A 82 -2.88 -9.37 10.21
N TYR A 83 -1.75 -9.53 9.52
CA TYR A 83 -1.40 -8.70 8.37
C TYR A 83 -0.88 -9.53 7.19
N LEU A 84 -1.42 -9.27 5.99
CA LEU A 84 -0.94 -9.85 4.75
C LEU A 84 -0.45 -8.75 3.80
N SER A 85 0.71 -8.96 3.20
CA SER A 85 1.37 -7.96 2.37
C SER A 85 1.94 -8.52 1.07
N GLY A 86 2.05 -7.65 0.08
CA GLY A 86 2.96 -7.85 -1.05
C GLY A 86 4.43 -7.80 -0.61
N ALA A 87 5.34 -7.93 -1.58
CA ALA A 87 6.77 -7.97 -1.33
C ALA A 87 7.29 -6.68 -0.67
N LEU A 88 7.99 -6.81 0.45
CA LEU A 88 8.55 -5.67 1.20
C LEU A 88 9.74 -4.97 0.49
N GLY A 89 10.12 -5.44 -0.69
CA GLY A 89 10.99 -4.71 -1.62
C GLY A 89 10.32 -3.53 -2.33
N SER A 90 8.99 -3.41 -2.24
CA SER A 90 8.24 -2.22 -2.62
C SER A 90 8.18 -1.25 -1.45
N GLN A 91 8.48 0.03 -1.68
CA GLN A 91 8.45 1.04 -0.61
C GLN A 91 7.07 1.17 0.02
N VAL A 92 6.01 1.19 -0.78
CA VAL A 92 4.63 1.30 -0.28
C VAL A 92 4.25 0.15 0.65
N PHE A 93 4.60 -1.09 0.30
CA PHE A 93 4.31 -2.24 1.16
C PHE A 93 5.13 -2.25 2.44
N LEU A 94 6.39 -1.81 2.36
CA LEU A 94 7.24 -1.64 3.53
C LEU A 94 6.70 -0.55 4.47
N LEU A 95 6.25 0.58 3.93
CA LEU A 95 5.66 1.67 4.71
C LEU A 95 4.35 1.23 5.37
N ARG A 96 3.44 0.60 4.63
CA ARG A 96 2.19 0.05 5.18
C ARG A 96 2.44 -1.00 6.26
N HIS A 97 3.43 -1.87 6.06
CA HIS A 97 3.81 -2.86 7.08
C HIS A 97 4.28 -2.19 8.38
N ARG A 98 5.16 -1.19 8.28
CA ARG A 98 5.64 -0.43 9.46
C ARG A 98 4.50 0.35 10.13
N ALA A 99 3.65 0.99 9.33
CA ALA A 99 2.49 1.73 9.80
C ALA A 99 1.50 0.84 10.56
N PHE A 100 1.23 -0.38 10.05
CA PHE A 100 0.38 -1.36 10.73
C PHE A 100 0.89 -1.71 12.13
N TYR A 101 2.19 -2.01 12.27
CA TYR A 101 2.76 -2.29 13.59
C TYR A 101 2.77 -1.06 14.50
N GLY A 102 2.99 0.13 13.94
CA GLY A 102 2.85 1.40 14.66
C GLY A 102 1.43 1.56 15.21
N ALA A 103 0.42 1.35 14.38
CA ALA A 103 -0.99 1.45 14.76
C ALA A 103 -1.39 0.42 15.83
N LEU A 104 -0.93 -0.83 15.73
CA LEU A 104 -1.15 -1.83 16.79
C LEU A 104 -0.60 -1.36 18.13
N LYS A 105 0.66 -0.86 18.15
CA LYS A 105 1.31 -0.38 19.36
C LYS A 105 0.57 0.81 19.97
N GLN A 106 0.20 1.80 19.17
CA GLN A 106 -0.55 2.99 19.60
C GLN A 106 -1.90 2.60 20.21
N ASN A 107 -2.52 1.54 19.68
CA ASN A 107 -3.80 1.04 20.16
C ASN A 107 -3.70 0.04 21.33
N GLY A 108 -2.50 -0.25 21.84
CA GLY A 108 -2.28 -1.21 22.93
C GLY A 108 -2.56 -2.66 22.53
N LEU A 109 -2.50 -2.98 21.23
CA LEU A 109 -2.70 -4.32 20.70
C LEU A 109 -1.37 -5.07 20.54
N SER A 110 -1.45 -6.42 20.51
CA SER A 110 -0.28 -7.26 20.29
C SER A 110 0.33 -7.03 18.90
N SER A 111 1.64 -6.79 18.86
CA SER A 111 2.43 -6.61 17.65
C SER A 111 3.32 -7.83 17.35
N ASP A 112 2.80 -9.05 17.54
CA ASP A 112 3.53 -10.28 17.27
C ASP A 112 3.87 -10.40 15.78
N PRO A 113 5.18 -10.42 15.38
CA PRO A 113 5.59 -10.55 13.98
C PRO A 113 5.12 -11.84 13.32
N GLN A 114 4.80 -12.88 14.11
CA GLN A 114 4.29 -14.14 13.60
C GLN A 114 2.84 -14.02 13.08
N LEU A 115 2.16 -12.92 13.37
CA LEU A 115 0.82 -12.61 12.83
C LEU A 115 0.89 -11.84 11.50
N SER A 116 2.03 -11.82 10.81
CA SER A 116 2.15 -11.21 9.50
C SER A 116 2.77 -12.16 8.47
N GLY A 117 2.44 -11.92 7.21
CA GLY A 117 3.03 -12.62 6.07
C GLY A 117 3.18 -11.71 4.87
N SER A 118 4.25 -11.91 4.09
CA SER A 118 4.48 -11.18 2.84
C SER A 118 5.07 -12.10 1.79
N SER A 119 4.67 -11.92 0.53
CA SER A 119 5.22 -12.63 -0.61
C SER A 119 5.15 -11.78 -1.86
N TYR A 120 5.95 -12.14 -2.87
CA TYR A 120 5.94 -11.45 -4.15
C TYR A 120 4.64 -11.71 -4.93
N TYR A 121 4.17 -12.96 -4.92
CA TYR A 121 2.93 -13.36 -5.58
C TYR A 121 1.78 -13.45 -4.59
N ILE A 122 0.60 -12.96 -5.00
CA ILE A 122 -0.62 -13.00 -4.19
C ILE A 122 -0.98 -14.44 -3.82
N SER A 123 -0.96 -15.36 -4.78
CA SER A 123 -1.26 -16.78 -4.56
C SER A 123 -0.34 -17.41 -3.51
N GLU A 124 0.95 -17.15 -3.60
CA GLU A 124 1.93 -17.63 -2.61
C GLU A 124 1.65 -17.03 -1.23
N CYS A 125 1.34 -15.73 -1.15
CA CYS A 125 1.03 -15.08 0.11
C CYS A 125 -0.18 -15.73 0.79
N ILE A 126 -1.25 -15.99 0.05
CA ILE A 126 -2.46 -16.62 0.56
C ILE A 126 -2.19 -18.06 0.98
N GLN A 127 -1.62 -18.89 0.09
CA GLN A 127 -1.40 -20.31 0.38
C GLN A 127 -0.47 -20.56 1.58
N LYS A 128 0.55 -19.72 1.74
CA LYS A 128 1.56 -19.88 2.78
C LYS A 128 1.16 -19.26 4.11
N HIS A 129 0.56 -18.08 4.09
CA HIS A 129 0.40 -17.28 5.29
C HIS A 129 -1.01 -17.27 5.87
N LEU A 130 -2.07 -17.37 5.04
CA LEU A 130 -3.44 -17.33 5.53
C LEU A 130 -3.75 -18.52 6.47
N PRO A 131 -3.46 -19.80 6.14
CA PRO A 131 -3.69 -20.91 7.07
C PRO A 131 -2.98 -20.73 8.40
N ARG A 132 -1.72 -20.31 8.37
CA ARG A 132 -0.93 -20.05 9.57
C ARG A 132 -1.55 -18.96 10.48
N LEU A 133 -2.11 -17.90 9.90
CA LEU A 133 -2.79 -16.86 10.65
C LEU A 133 -4.08 -17.40 11.30
N LEU A 134 -4.85 -18.22 10.58
CA LEU A 134 -6.04 -18.87 11.09
C LEU A 134 -5.71 -19.80 12.27
N ASP A 135 -4.70 -20.66 12.13
CA ASP A 135 -4.23 -21.58 13.18
C ASP A 135 -3.78 -20.82 14.44
N ARG A 136 -3.30 -19.61 14.29
CA ARG A 136 -2.93 -18.73 15.39
C ARG A 136 -4.12 -17.99 16.00
N GLY A 137 -5.33 -18.18 15.49
CA GLY A 137 -6.56 -17.60 16.01
C GLY A 137 -6.66 -16.09 15.84
N VAL A 138 -6.21 -15.55 14.71
CA VAL A 138 -6.53 -14.16 14.35
C VAL A 138 -8.02 -14.04 14.08
N THR A 139 -8.60 -12.93 14.51
CA THR A 139 -10.03 -12.63 14.30
C THR A 139 -10.27 -11.57 13.26
N ALA A 140 -9.20 -10.89 12.81
CA ALA A 140 -9.23 -9.96 11.71
C ALA A 140 -7.89 -9.98 10.97
N ILE A 141 -7.91 -9.65 9.67
CA ILE A 141 -6.72 -9.49 8.84
C ILE A 141 -6.80 -8.16 8.09
N VAL A 142 -5.73 -7.37 8.18
CA VAL A 142 -5.50 -6.22 7.32
C VAL A 142 -4.61 -6.64 6.15
N CYS A 143 -5.04 -6.38 4.93
CA CYS A 143 -4.28 -6.65 3.72
C CYS A 143 -3.67 -5.36 3.18
N SER A 144 -2.43 -5.43 2.69
CA SER A 144 -1.73 -4.26 2.16
C SER A 144 -2.38 -3.64 0.91
N HIS A 145 -3.26 -4.36 0.22
CA HIS A 145 -4.02 -3.90 -0.95
C HIS A 145 -5.24 -4.78 -1.21
N ASP A 146 -6.22 -4.24 -1.94
CA ASP A 146 -7.52 -4.88 -2.16
C ASP A 146 -7.44 -6.18 -2.97
N GLN A 147 -6.51 -6.30 -3.92
CA GLN A 147 -6.36 -7.55 -4.68
C GLN A 147 -5.95 -8.71 -3.76
N LEU A 148 -5.09 -8.45 -2.78
CA LEU A 148 -4.71 -9.46 -1.78
C LEU A 148 -5.88 -9.77 -0.84
N ALA A 149 -6.64 -8.73 -0.43
CA ALA A 149 -7.83 -8.90 0.38
C ALA A 149 -8.91 -9.74 -0.34
N ASN A 150 -9.15 -9.46 -1.61
CA ASN A 150 -10.08 -10.25 -2.43
C ASN A 150 -9.64 -11.71 -2.56
N ALA A 151 -8.34 -11.97 -2.78
CA ALA A 151 -7.81 -13.33 -2.81
C ALA A 151 -7.97 -14.04 -1.45
N ALA A 152 -7.81 -13.32 -0.34
CA ALA A 152 -8.09 -13.85 1.00
C ALA A 152 -9.57 -14.21 1.18
N LEU A 153 -10.51 -13.35 0.74
CA LEU A 153 -11.94 -13.62 0.78
C LEU A 153 -12.30 -14.89 0.01
N VAL A 154 -11.78 -15.04 -1.22
CA VAL A 154 -12.01 -16.24 -2.06
C VAL A 154 -11.50 -17.50 -1.34
N GLN A 155 -10.27 -17.46 -0.83
CA GLN A 155 -9.70 -18.62 -0.14
C GLN A 155 -10.43 -18.96 1.17
N LEU A 156 -10.88 -17.95 1.94
CA LEU A 156 -11.68 -18.18 3.14
C LEU A 156 -13.02 -18.86 2.83
N LYS A 157 -13.67 -18.43 1.76
CA LYS A 157 -14.91 -19.07 1.26
C LYS A 157 -14.69 -20.54 0.88
N GLU A 158 -13.59 -20.85 0.20
CA GLU A 158 -13.20 -22.23 -0.15
C GLU A 158 -12.91 -23.08 1.11
N LEU A 159 -12.38 -22.47 2.17
CA LEU A 159 -12.15 -23.10 3.47
C LEU A 159 -13.42 -23.20 4.34
N GLY A 160 -14.57 -22.78 3.83
CA GLY A 160 -15.84 -22.77 4.56
C GLY A 160 -15.90 -21.75 5.70
N LYS A 161 -14.99 -20.75 5.71
CA LYS A 161 -14.96 -19.67 6.70
C LYS A 161 -15.88 -18.53 6.30
N ARG A 162 -16.67 -18.05 7.25
CA ARG A 162 -17.61 -16.95 7.01
C ARG A 162 -16.98 -15.61 7.36
N VAL A 163 -17.07 -14.69 6.42
CA VAL A 163 -16.67 -13.29 6.59
C VAL A 163 -17.94 -12.43 6.52
N PRO A 164 -18.26 -11.60 7.52
CA PRO A 164 -17.38 -11.19 8.64
C PRO A 164 -17.51 -12.03 9.93
N GLU A 165 -18.42 -13.01 10.02
CA GLU A 165 -18.84 -13.65 11.27
C GLU A 165 -17.73 -14.40 12.03
N GLU A 166 -16.77 -15.01 11.30
CA GLU A 166 -15.65 -15.74 11.91
C GLU A 166 -14.33 -14.99 11.76
N LEU A 167 -14.22 -14.12 10.74
CA LEU A 167 -13.02 -13.36 10.44
C LEU A 167 -13.36 -12.06 9.71
N SER A 168 -12.83 -10.95 10.18
CA SER A 168 -12.93 -9.66 9.49
C SER A 168 -11.77 -9.44 8.54
N ILE A 169 -12.03 -8.83 7.35
CA ILE A 169 -11.02 -8.49 6.34
C ILE A 169 -11.09 -7.01 6.00
N ILE A 170 -9.94 -6.32 6.05
CA ILE A 170 -9.80 -4.95 5.53
C ILE A 170 -8.77 -4.95 4.40
N GLY A 171 -9.10 -4.27 3.29
CA GLY A 171 -8.20 -3.98 2.18
C GLY A 171 -7.56 -2.59 2.25
N PHE A 172 -6.86 -2.23 1.18
CA PHE A 172 -6.31 -0.90 0.94
C PHE A 172 -6.38 -0.61 -0.55
N ASP A 173 -6.69 0.62 -0.96
CA ASP A 173 -6.76 1.22 -2.29
C ASP A 173 -8.19 1.61 -2.74
N ASP A 174 -9.24 0.98 -2.24
CA ASP A 174 -10.64 1.10 -2.72
C ASP A 174 -10.73 0.93 -4.25
N LEU A 175 -10.28 -0.24 -4.71
CA LEU A 175 -10.35 -0.59 -6.13
C LEU A 175 -11.81 -0.71 -6.61
N PRO A 176 -12.09 -0.51 -7.91
CA PRO A 176 -13.45 -0.64 -8.46
C PRO A 176 -14.11 -1.99 -8.19
N ILE A 177 -13.35 -3.04 -7.94
CA ILE A 177 -13.86 -4.36 -7.61
C ILE A 177 -14.35 -4.47 -6.16
N SER A 178 -13.85 -3.63 -5.24
CA SER A 178 -14.10 -3.77 -3.79
C SER A 178 -15.58 -3.76 -3.38
N PRO A 179 -16.47 -2.97 -4.01
CA PRO A 179 -17.92 -3.05 -3.75
C PRO A 179 -18.59 -4.34 -4.23
N TYR A 180 -17.93 -5.09 -5.12
CA TYR A 180 -18.50 -6.27 -5.81
C TYR A 180 -17.86 -7.59 -5.34
N THR A 181 -17.00 -7.56 -4.34
CA THR A 181 -16.52 -8.78 -3.66
C THR A 181 -17.64 -9.40 -2.83
N ASP A 182 -17.47 -10.65 -2.40
CA ASP A 182 -18.44 -11.36 -1.56
C ASP A 182 -17.74 -11.83 -0.26
N PRO A 183 -18.03 -11.16 0.89
CA PRO A 183 -18.83 -9.93 1.05
C PRO A 183 -18.14 -8.68 0.47
N PRO A 184 -18.89 -7.55 0.26
CA PRO A 184 -18.31 -6.27 -0.18
C PRO A 184 -17.19 -5.81 0.74
N LEU A 185 -16.01 -5.49 0.18
CA LEU A 185 -14.78 -5.27 0.92
C LEU A 185 -14.73 -3.90 1.59
N THR A 186 -14.59 -3.90 2.93
CA THR A 186 -14.16 -2.75 3.72
C THR A 186 -12.70 -2.46 3.42
N THR A 187 -12.35 -1.20 3.12
CA THR A 187 -11.01 -0.85 2.64
C THR A 187 -10.63 0.58 2.96
N ILE A 188 -9.34 0.87 2.90
CA ILE A 188 -8.80 2.23 2.98
C ILE A 188 -8.75 2.81 1.57
N ARG A 189 -9.46 3.91 1.35
CA ARG A 189 -9.52 4.60 0.05
C ARG A 189 -8.30 5.47 -0.18
N GLN A 190 -7.74 5.35 -1.39
CA GLN A 190 -6.86 6.34 -2.01
C GLN A 190 -7.67 7.14 -3.04
N ASP A 191 -7.65 8.47 -2.96
CA ASP A 191 -8.25 9.34 -3.98
C ASP A 191 -7.33 9.39 -5.21
N ARG A 192 -7.45 8.40 -6.08
CA ARG A 192 -6.61 8.26 -7.30
C ARG A 192 -6.73 9.44 -8.26
N PRO A 193 -7.93 9.98 -8.54
CA PRO A 193 -8.06 11.21 -9.33
C PRO A 193 -7.28 12.37 -8.73
N LYS A 194 -7.32 12.55 -7.41
CA LYS A 194 -6.59 13.60 -6.71
C LYS A 194 -5.08 13.35 -6.72
N LEU A 195 -4.64 12.08 -6.53
CA LEU A 195 -3.23 11.70 -6.68
C LEU A 195 -2.69 12.06 -8.08
N GLY A 196 -3.45 11.73 -9.13
CA GLY A 196 -3.09 12.10 -10.51
C GLY A 196 -2.96 13.61 -10.71
N LYS A 197 -3.91 14.40 -10.17
CA LYS A 197 -3.83 15.87 -10.20
C LYS A 197 -2.63 16.41 -9.46
N CYS A 198 -2.35 15.90 -8.25
CA CYS A 198 -1.18 16.29 -7.48
C CYS A 198 0.12 15.97 -8.23
N GLY A 199 0.18 14.78 -8.87
CA GLY A 199 1.33 14.43 -9.70
C GLY A 199 1.54 15.39 -10.87
N TYR A 200 0.47 15.75 -11.58
CA TYR A 200 0.53 16.71 -12.66
C TYR A 200 1.08 18.07 -12.19
N TYR A 201 0.51 18.64 -11.14
CA TYR A 201 0.97 19.92 -10.61
C TYR A 201 2.40 19.86 -10.06
N ALA A 202 2.79 18.74 -9.46
CA ALA A 202 4.16 18.54 -9.00
C ALA A 202 5.15 18.54 -10.16
N LEU A 203 4.84 17.83 -11.25
CA LEU A 203 5.72 17.82 -12.43
C LEU A 203 5.76 19.20 -13.12
N ASP A 204 4.61 19.86 -13.29
CA ASP A 204 4.54 21.21 -13.86
C ASP A 204 5.40 22.20 -13.04
N SER A 205 5.33 22.16 -11.71
CA SER A 205 6.18 22.99 -10.83
C SER A 205 7.67 22.71 -11.04
N LEU A 206 8.06 21.42 -11.08
CA LEU A 206 9.46 21.04 -11.30
C LEU A 206 9.98 21.49 -12.65
N LEU A 207 9.15 21.43 -13.72
CA LEU A 207 9.49 21.89 -15.07
C LEU A 207 9.64 23.43 -15.13
N ASN A 208 9.09 24.16 -14.16
CA ASN A 208 9.23 25.61 -14.01
C ASN A 208 10.25 25.99 -12.91
N ASP A 209 11.18 25.08 -12.58
CA ASP A 209 12.24 25.27 -11.58
C ASP A 209 11.71 25.59 -10.17
N VAL A 210 10.49 25.17 -9.83
CA VAL A 210 9.90 25.27 -8.49
C VAL A 210 9.98 23.93 -7.78
N PRO A 211 10.89 23.75 -6.81
CA PRO A 211 11.02 22.48 -6.09
C PRO A 211 9.77 22.14 -5.31
N ILE A 212 9.29 20.91 -5.49
CA ILE A 212 8.19 20.32 -4.73
C ILE A 212 8.74 19.11 -3.98
N GLY A 213 8.46 19.03 -2.68
CA GLY A 213 8.85 17.88 -1.88
C GLY A 213 7.84 16.73 -1.96
N THR A 214 7.51 16.14 -0.81
CA THR A 214 6.55 15.05 -0.70
C THR A 214 5.14 15.58 -0.49
N ILE A 215 4.20 15.15 -1.32
CA ILE A 215 2.76 15.41 -1.18
C ILE A 215 2.10 14.11 -0.72
N LEU A 216 1.50 14.12 0.47
CA LEU A 216 0.73 13.01 1.00
C LEU A 216 -0.75 13.41 1.08
N LEU A 217 -1.62 12.62 0.48
CA LEU A 217 -3.06 12.76 0.61
C LEU A 217 -3.57 11.99 1.83
N HIS A 218 -4.63 12.51 2.44
CA HIS A 218 -5.36 11.82 3.50
C HIS A 218 -6.00 10.53 2.99
N SER A 219 -5.98 9.53 3.85
CA SER A 219 -6.67 8.25 3.67
C SER A 219 -8.10 8.31 4.21
N GLN A 220 -8.99 7.45 3.72
CA GLN A 220 -10.37 7.34 4.21
C GLN A 220 -10.75 5.87 4.39
N LEU A 221 -11.35 5.54 5.53
CA LEU A 221 -11.96 4.22 5.72
C LEU A 221 -13.31 4.18 4.99
N VAL A 222 -13.48 3.17 4.14
CA VAL A 222 -14.73 2.86 3.45
C VAL A 222 -15.30 1.58 4.03
N MET A 223 -16.25 1.71 4.93
CA MET A 223 -16.92 0.57 5.57
C MET A 223 -17.89 -0.10 4.60
N ARG A 224 -17.82 -1.46 4.54
CA ARG A 224 -18.72 -2.33 3.77
C ARG A 224 -19.06 -3.58 4.59
N GLY A 225 -19.17 -4.75 3.96
CA GLY A 225 -19.66 -5.98 4.57
C GLY A 225 -18.59 -6.94 5.10
N SER A 226 -17.28 -6.69 4.88
CA SER A 226 -16.23 -7.66 5.23
C SER A 226 -15.69 -7.55 6.66
N CYS A 227 -16.27 -6.70 7.50
CA CYS A 227 -15.91 -6.54 8.91
C CYS A 227 -17.16 -6.56 9.78
N GLY A 228 -17.08 -7.25 10.92
CA GLY A 228 -18.15 -7.36 11.91
C GLY A 228 -17.60 -7.45 13.34
N PRO A 229 -18.44 -7.27 14.36
CA PRO A 229 -18.05 -7.42 15.77
C PRO A 229 -17.76 -8.88 16.11
N ILE A 230 -16.94 -9.11 17.16
CA ILE A 230 -16.69 -10.43 17.77
C ILE A 230 -17.24 -10.49 19.20
#